data_b4eb02b712e7dbc3a238ef7d440d8075
#
_entry.id   b4eb02b712e7dbc3a238ef7d440d8075
#
_cell.length_a   1.000
_cell.length_b   1.000
_cell.length_c   1.000
_cell.angle_alpha   90.00
_cell.angle_beta   90.00
_cell.angle_gamma   90.00
#
_symmetry.space_group_name_H-M   'P 1'
#
loop_
_entity.id
_entity.type
_entity.pdbx_description
1 polymer ?
#
loop_
_entity_poly.entity_id
_entity_poly.type
_entity_poly.pdbx_seq_one_letter_code
_entity_poly.pdbx_strand_id
1 'polypeptide(L)'
;MNLYTTPNDLSKESEKRKNVNWSMVDDSQSDEVKKLRELYKGRQSPLRVCDNSMTIGYIYPLDVEENKTLASESYTNNISIAVFIHSNYRIFFAADLQKEGMQYMLDTNSEILKHIKQGVDFLVCPHHGLKSSFSTYLFSNMKNGKTKKLNIVSEKTTHGKEDKRQVDTRYSSTDYCEGDNNLSTDSETVCQRKTSNGHIFIDENGKITIYEDIKDLIDRF
;
A
#
# COMPACT_ATOMS: atom_id res chain seq x y z
N MET A 1 -3.97 -0.47 18.28
CA MET A 1 -2.84 -0.23 17.38
C MET A 1 -2.66 1.27 17.27
N ASN A 2 -1.51 1.80 17.70
CA ASN A 2 -1.24 3.23 17.54
C ASN A 2 -0.68 3.45 16.13
N LEU A 3 -1.27 4.34 15.38
CA LEU A 3 -0.85 4.66 14.01
C LEU A 3 0.38 5.58 13.96
N TYR A 4 1.02 5.84 15.09
CA TYR A 4 2.17 6.76 15.18
C TYR A 4 3.46 5.99 15.27
N THR A 5 4.39 6.33 14.44
CA THR A 5 5.53 5.50 14.16
C THR A 5 6.84 6.02 14.68
N THR A 6 6.92 7.29 15.09
CA THR A 6 8.17 7.83 15.59
C THR A 6 8.01 8.61 16.89
N PRO A 7 9.02 8.57 17.78
CA PRO A 7 9.04 9.41 18.99
C PRO A 7 8.95 10.91 18.70
N ASN A 8 9.39 11.34 17.52
CA ASN A 8 9.37 12.76 17.12
C ASN A 8 7.96 13.26 16.78
N ASP A 9 7.01 12.34 16.53
CA ASP A 9 5.60 12.70 16.31
C ASP A 9 4.85 13.03 17.61
N LEU A 10 5.52 13.02 18.74
CA LEU A 10 4.94 13.35 20.05
C LEU A 10 4.93 14.85 20.36
N SER A 11 5.04 15.70 19.35
CA SER A 11 4.85 17.14 19.50
C SER A 11 3.39 17.48 19.86
N LYS A 12 3.16 18.68 20.41
CA LYS A 12 1.78 19.18 20.67
C LYS A 12 0.93 19.18 19.40
N GLU A 13 1.55 19.37 18.24
CA GLU A 13 0.93 19.30 16.93
C GLU A 13 0.45 17.89 16.61
N SER A 14 1.28 16.90 16.90
CA SER A 14 0.95 15.50 16.76
C SER A 14 -0.23 15.08 17.66
N GLU A 15 -0.31 15.60 18.89
CA GLU A 15 -1.45 15.34 19.78
C GLU A 15 -2.77 15.87 19.20
N LYS A 16 -2.75 17.08 18.64
CA LYS A 16 -3.90 17.66 17.94
C LYS A 16 -4.33 16.79 16.75
N ARG A 17 -3.38 16.33 15.96
CA ARG A 17 -3.62 15.44 14.80
C ARG A 17 -4.19 14.09 15.21
N LYS A 18 -3.74 13.50 16.33
CA LYS A 18 -4.33 12.27 16.87
C LYS A 18 -5.82 12.42 17.17
N ASN A 19 -6.21 13.52 17.80
CA ASN A 19 -7.61 13.77 18.15
C ASN A 19 -8.48 13.96 16.90
N VAL A 20 -7.97 14.65 15.89
CA VAL A 20 -8.65 14.83 14.59
C VAL A 20 -8.86 13.48 13.91
N ASN A 21 -7.87 12.60 13.92
CA ASN A 21 -7.97 11.28 13.28
C ASN A 21 -9.18 10.48 13.79
N TRP A 22 -9.50 10.54 15.07
CA TRP A 22 -10.66 9.83 15.63
C TRP A 22 -11.98 10.57 15.46
N SER A 23 -11.96 11.90 15.46
CA SER A 23 -13.17 12.71 15.29
C SER A 23 -13.79 12.57 13.90
N MET A 24 -12.98 12.14 12.91
CA MET A 24 -13.43 11.94 11.53
C MET A 24 -14.11 10.59 11.28
N VAL A 25 -14.08 9.68 12.24
CA VAL A 25 -14.90 8.46 12.19
C VAL A 25 -16.34 8.84 12.51
N ASP A 26 -17.11 9.04 11.47
CA ASP A 26 -18.52 9.43 11.53
C ASP A 26 -19.35 8.37 12.25
N ASP A 27 -20.41 8.81 12.94
CA ASP A 27 -21.39 7.93 13.58
C ASP A 27 -22.21 7.08 12.57
N SER A 28 -22.14 7.43 11.28
CA SER A 28 -22.70 6.61 10.18
C SER A 28 -21.89 5.34 9.88
N GLN A 29 -20.68 5.19 10.44
CA GLN A 29 -19.84 4.02 10.23
C GLN A 29 -20.42 2.76 10.90
N SER A 30 -20.00 1.60 10.40
CA SER A 30 -20.47 0.31 10.93
C SER A 30 -20.13 0.15 12.43
N ASP A 31 -20.86 -0.72 13.10
CA ASP A 31 -20.64 -1.00 14.52
C ASP A 31 -19.23 -1.58 14.79
N GLU A 32 -18.65 -2.28 13.81
CA GLU A 32 -17.27 -2.78 13.88
C GLU A 32 -16.26 -1.63 13.90
N VAL A 33 -16.47 -0.60 13.07
CA VAL A 33 -15.62 0.59 13.03
C VAL A 33 -15.74 1.38 14.34
N LYS A 34 -16.95 1.50 14.89
CA LYS A 34 -17.18 2.13 16.21
C LYS A 34 -16.47 1.37 17.33
N LYS A 35 -16.57 0.03 17.34
CA LYS A 35 -15.84 -0.82 18.30
C LYS A 35 -14.33 -0.67 18.16
N LEU A 36 -13.83 -0.63 16.94
CA LEU A 36 -12.42 -0.41 16.67
C LEU A 36 -11.95 0.93 17.22
N ARG A 37 -12.73 2.00 16.98
CA ARG A 37 -12.49 3.34 17.52
C ARG A 37 -12.37 3.32 19.06
N GLU A 38 -13.31 2.70 19.75
CA GLU A 38 -13.30 2.62 21.22
C GLU A 38 -12.11 1.80 21.74
N LEU A 39 -11.73 0.71 21.05
CA LEU A 39 -10.56 -0.07 21.40
C LEU A 39 -9.25 0.72 21.30
N TYR A 40 -9.16 1.66 20.36
CA TYR A 40 -7.94 2.43 20.13
C TYR A 40 -7.95 3.81 20.78
N LYS A 41 -9.12 4.30 21.18
CA LYS A 41 -9.26 5.57 21.90
C LYS A 41 -8.46 5.52 23.21
N GLY A 42 -7.52 6.42 23.35
CA GLY A 42 -6.67 6.49 24.55
C GLY A 42 -5.47 5.55 24.58
N ARG A 43 -5.24 4.69 23.58
CA ARG A 43 -4.00 3.94 23.50
C ARG A 43 -2.85 4.84 23.07
N GLN A 44 -1.90 5.02 23.98
CA GLN A 44 -0.73 5.89 23.78
C GLN A 44 0.54 5.16 23.36
N SER A 45 0.53 3.82 23.29
CA SER A 45 1.74 3.08 22.92
C SER A 45 1.92 3.10 21.40
N PRO A 46 3.06 3.58 20.91
CA PRO A 46 3.36 3.52 19.50
C PRO A 46 3.36 2.06 19.03
N LEU A 47 2.99 1.86 17.79
CA LEU A 47 3.18 0.58 17.11
C LEU A 47 4.68 0.28 17.17
N ARG A 48 5.07 -0.64 18.03
CA ARG A 48 6.42 -1.18 17.97
C ARG A 48 6.47 -2.10 16.76
N VAL A 49 7.02 -1.59 15.70
CA VAL A 49 7.50 -2.43 14.62
C VAL A 49 8.65 -3.24 15.22
N CYS A 50 8.52 -4.55 15.22
CA CYS A 50 9.36 -5.43 16.01
C CYS A 50 10.82 -5.51 15.56
N ASP A 51 11.16 -4.91 14.41
CA ASP A 51 12.55 -4.76 13.96
C ASP A 51 12.68 -3.61 12.93
N ASN A 52 13.91 -3.35 12.52
CA ASN A 52 14.23 -2.30 11.53
C ASN A 52 13.85 -2.68 10.08
N SER A 53 13.08 -3.76 9.88
CA SER A 53 12.74 -4.26 8.55
C SER A 53 11.45 -3.66 7.97
N MET A 54 10.76 -2.79 8.71
CA MET A 54 9.52 -2.19 8.26
C MET A 54 9.49 -0.67 8.51
N THR A 55 9.10 0.08 7.49
CA THR A 55 8.85 1.53 7.58
C THR A 55 7.40 1.82 7.22
N ILE A 56 6.75 2.65 7.99
CA ILE A 56 5.35 3.02 7.79
C ILE A 56 5.27 4.48 7.32
N GLY A 57 4.50 4.71 6.26
CA GLY A 57 4.16 6.03 5.76
C GLY A 57 2.66 6.27 5.84
N TYR A 58 2.26 7.49 6.16
CA TYR A 58 0.85 7.91 6.19
C TYR A 58 0.76 9.41 6.03
N ILE A 59 -0.42 9.89 5.66
CA ILE A 59 -0.75 11.30 5.60
C ILE A 59 -1.73 11.57 6.74
N TYR A 60 -1.48 12.61 7.52
CA TYR A 60 -2.42 12.97 8.57
C TYR A 60 -3.75 13.45 7.98
N PRO A 61 -4.88 13.10 8.57
CA PRO A 61 -6.19 13.56 8.12
C PRO A 61 -6.27 15.09 7.97
N LEU A 62 -5.68 15.82 8.90
CA LEU A 62 -5.66 17.28 8.85
C LEU A 62 -4.89 17.82 7.63
N ASP A 63 -3.77 17.17 7.27
CA ASP A 63 -3.01 17.57 6.07
C ASP A 63 -3.82 17.33 4.80
N VAL A 64 -4.65 16.27 4.75
CA VAL A 64 -5.55 16.03 3.63
C VAL A 64 -6.66 17.07 3.57
N GLU A 65 -7.24 17.47 4.71
CA GLU A 65 -8.28 18.51 4.77
C GLU A 65 -7.77 19.87 4.33
N GLU A 66 -6.58 20.26 4.79
CA GLU A 66 -5.98 21.56 4.48
C GLU A 66 -5.48 21.61 3.03
N ASN A 67 -5.18 20.48 2.42
CA ASN A 67 -4.72 20.38 1.04
C ASN A 67 -5.89 20.07 0.08
N LYS A 68 -6.37 21.11 -0.61
CA LYS A 68 -7.51 20.99 -1.52
C LYS A 68 -7.34 19.93 -2.61
N THR A 69 -6.12 19.70 -3.08
CA THR A 69 -5.83 18.69 -4.11
C THR A 69 -6.03 17.29 -3.53
N LEU A 70 -5.48 17.01 -2.35
CA LEU A 70 -5.65 15.70 -1.68
C LEU A 70 -7.11 15.44 -1.32
N ALA A 71 -7.80 16.45 -0.79
CA ALA A 71 -9.21 16.33 -0.40
C ALA A 71 -10.13 16.11 -1.62
N SER A 72 -9.86 16.80 -2.74
CA SER A 72 -10.65 16.67 -3.97
C SER A 72 -10.45 15.34 -4.69
N GLU A 73 -9.26 14.72 -4.58
CA GLU A 73 -8.97 13.45 -5.20
C GLU A 73 -9.72 12.31 -4.48
N SER A 74 -9.45 12.07 -3.22
CA SER A 74 -10.20 11.18 -2.33
C SER A 74 -9.65 11.26 -0.90
N TYR A 75 -10.40 11.85 -0.02
CA TYR A 75 -10.03 11.99 1.37
C TYR A 75 -9.70 10.63 2.04
N THR A 76 -10.64 9.69 1.97
CA THR A 76 -10.53 8.39 2.65
C THR A 76 -9.36 7.55 2.13
N ASN A 77 -9.08 7.61 0.84
CA ASN A 77 -7.98 6.86 0.26
C ASN A 77 -6.63 7.47 0.64
N ASN A 78 -6.54 8.81 0.70
CA ASN A 78 -5.29 9.49 0.99
C ASN A 78 -4.87 9.47 2.47
N ILE A 79 -5.76 9.05 3.39
CA ILE A 79 -5.39 8.76 4.78
C ILE A 79 -4.96 7.29 5.00
N SER A 80 -4.75 6.53 3.93
CA SER A 80 -4.28 5.15 4.00
C SER A 80 -2.86 5.04 4.55
N ILE A 81 -2.59 3.90 5.18
CA ILE A 81 -1.26 3.58 5.70
C ILE A 81 -0.50 2.81 4.64
N ALA A 82 0.59 3.38 4.17
CA ALA A 82 1.55 2.68 3.32
C ALA A 82 2.62 1.99 4.18
N VAL A 83 3.09 0.82 3.74
CA VAL A 83 4.09 0.04 4.44
C VAL A 83 5.20 -0.37 3.49
N PHE A 84 6.44 -0.10 3.87
CA PHE A 84 7.61 -0.59 3.18
C PHE A 84 8.31 -1.65 4.03
N ILE A 85 8.39 -2.88 3.51
CA ILE A 85 9.13 -3.98 4.14
C ILE A 85 10.46 -4.12 3.41
N HIS A 86 11.55 -4.15 4.16
CA HIS A 86 12.90 -4.35 3.63
C HIS A 86 13.62 -5.44 4.43
N SER A 87 13.79 -6.57 3.81
CA SER A 87 14.58 -7.71 4.33
C SER A 87 15.48 -8.23 3.21
N ASN A 88 15.43 -9.51 2.86
CA ASN A 88 16.12 -10.06 1.70
C ASN A 88 15.63 -9.48 0.37
N TYR A 89 14.39 -9.00 0.35
CA TYR A 89 13.78 -8.25 -0.76
C TYR A 89 12.92 -7.11 -0.19
N ARG A 90 12.50 -6.21 -1.07
CA ARG A 90 11.81 -4.97 -0.75
C ARG A 90 10.40 -4.99 -1.28
N ILE A 91 9.43 -4.90 -0.38
CA ILE A 91 8.01 -4.86 -0.73
C ILE A 91 7.45 -3.49 -0.33
N PHE A 92 6.77 -2.85 -1.25
CA PHE A 92 6.01 -1.64 -0.97
C PHE A 92 4.51 -1.89 -1.09
N PHE A 93 3.82 -1.76 0.02
CA PHE A 93 2.36 -1.78 0.12
C PHE A 93 1.87 -0.34 0.11
N ALA A 94 1.28 0.09 -0.97
CA ALA A 94 0.85 1.47 -1.16
C ALA A 94 -0.58 1.75 -0.63
N ALA A 95 -1.29 0.71 -0.17
CA ALA A 95 -2.69 0.75 0.27
C ALA A 95 -3.60 1.43 -0.78
N ASP A 96 -4.52 2.30 -0.36
CA ASP A 96 -5.45 2.95 -1.27
C ASP A 96 -5.03 4.37 -1.68
N LEU A 97 -3.74 4.73 -1.43
CA LEU A 97 -3.22 6.04 -1.84
C LEU A 97 -3.47 6.29 -3.32
N GLN A 98 -4.03 7.45 -3.63
CA GLN A 98 -4.17 7.90 -4.99
C GLN A 98 -2.92 8.66 -5.44
N LYS A 99 -2.93 9.10 -6.67
CA LYS A 99 -1.75 9.68 -7.33
C LYS A 99 -1.18 10.88 -6.57
N GLU A 100 -2.03 11.82 -6.16
CA GLU A 100 -1.61 13.04 -5.46
C GLU A 100 -1.22 12.73 -4.00
N GLY A 101 -1.95 11.82 -3.34
CA GLY A 101 -1.59 11.33 -2.01
C GLY A 101 -0.25 10.61 -2.00
N MET A 102 0.04 9.81 -3.01
CA MET A 102 1.33 9.16 -3.18
C MET A 102 2.46 10.20 -3.31
N GLN A 103 2.27 11.21 -4.14
CA GLN A 103 3.26 12.27 -4.30
C GLN A 103 3.49 13.00 -2.97
N TYR A 104 2.41 13.46 -2.31
CA TYR A 104 2.50 14.15 -1.03
C TYR A 104 3.21 13.31 0.04
N MET A 105 2.87 12.03 0.16
CA MET A 105 3.52 11.13 1.11
C MET A 105 5.02 11.01 0.83
N LEU A 106 5.43 10.84 -0.42
CA LEU A 106 6.85 10.74 -0.77
C LEU A 106 7.60 12.06 -0.53
N ASP A 107 6.96 13.20 -0.74
CA ASP A 107 7.57 14.52 -0.49
C ASP A 107 7.73 14.82 1.01
N THR A 108 6.85 14.28 1.85
CA THR A 108 6.84 14.56 3.28
C THR A 108 7.45 13.45 4.14
N ASN A 109 7.58 12.23 3.62
CA ASN A 109 8.15 11.08 4.33
C ASN A 109 9.50 10.67 3.73
N SER A 110 10.58 11.24 4.26
CA SER A 110 11.94 11.01 3.76
C SER A 110 12.40 9.54 3.89
N GLU A 111 11.93 8.80 4.88
CA GLU A 111 12.32 7.40 5.08
C GLU A 111 11.68 6.49 4.03
N ILE A 112 10.40 6.65 3.76
CA ILE A 112 9.73 5.92 2.66
C ILE A 112 10.40 6.27 1.32
N LEU A 113 10.63 7.56 1.06
CA LEU A 113 11.29 8.00 -0.18
C LEU A 113 12.69 7.40 -0.33
N LYS A 114 13.45 7.34 0.74
CA LYS A 114 14.79 6.71 0.75
C LYS A 114 14.73 5.24 0.35
N HIS A 115 13.78 4.47 0.90
CA HIS A 115 13.61 3.07 0.55
C HIS A 115 13.15 2.89 -0.90
N ILE A 116 12.22 3.69 -1.37
CA ILE A 116 11.78 3.69 -2.78
C ILE A 116 12.95 3.92 -3.74
N LYS A 117 13.82 4.90 -3.44
CA LYS A 117 15.04 5.20 -4.23
C LYS A 117 16.06 4.06 -4.24
N GLN A 118 16.12 3.28 -3.18
CA GLN A 118 16.99 2.10 -3.13
C GLN A 118 16.47 0.95 -4.01
N GLY A 119 15.18 0.97 -4.35
CA GLY A 119 14.51 0.02 -5.22
C GLY A 119 13.34 -0.69 -4.55
N VAL A 120 12.42 -1.17 -5.36
CA VAL A 120 11.24 -1.95 -4.98
C VAL A 120 11.28 -3.26 -5.76
N ASP A 121 11.36 -4.39 -5.07
CA ASP A 121 11.30 -5.70 -5.73
C ASP A 121 9.84 -6.08 -6.04
N PHE A 122 8.93 -5.82 -5.11
CA PHE A 122 7.50 -6.09 -5.24
C PHE A 122 6.69 -4.85 -4.88
N LEU A 123 5.84 -4.42 -5.79
CA LEU A 123 4.87 -3.36 -5.55
C LEU A 123 3.48 -3.96 -5.39
N VAL A 124 2.88 -3.85 -4.20
CA VAL A 124 1.44 -4.03 -4.07
C VAL A 124 0.78 -2.74 -4.53
N CYS A 125 0.15 -2.81 -5.70
CA CYS A 125 -0.34 -1.65 -6.43
C CYS A 125 -1.35 -0.85 -5.61
N PRO A 126 -1.23 0.49 -5.58
CA PRO A 126 -2.15 1.33 -4.85
C PRO A 126 -3.58 1.20 -5.40
N HIS A 127 -4.57 1.26 -4.51
CA HIS A 127 -5.99 1.30 -4.81
C HIS A 127 -6.40 0.30 -5.89
N HIS A 128 -6.05 -0.97 -5.68
CA HIS A 128 -6.36 -2.08 -6.59
C HIS A 128 -5.77 -1.94 -8.01
N GLY A 129 -4.72 -1.15 -8.17
CA GLY A 129 -4.10 -0.89 -9.48
C GLY A 129 -4.94 -0.04 -10.43
N LEU A 130 -5.89 0.75 -9.93
CA LEU A 130 -6.75 1.58 -10.76
C LEU A 130 -5.97 2.73 -11.42
N LYS A 131 -6.49 3.22 -12.54
CA LYS A 131 -5.90 4.34 -13.29
C LYS A 131 -5.73 5.62 -12.45
N SER A 132 -6.65 5.89 -11.52
CA SER A 132 -6.61 7.05 -10.62
C SER A 132 -5.44 7.00 -9.65
N SER A 133 -4.89 5.82 -9.35
CA SER A 133 -3.79 5.62 -8.41
C SER A 133 -2.43 5.39 -9.06
N PHE A 134 -2.36 5.29 -10.39
CA PHE A 134 -1.09 5.12 -11.06
C PHE A 134 -0.25 6.40 -10.96
N SER A 135 0.83 6.34 -10.21
CA SER A 135 1.71 7.47 -9.94
C SER A 135 3.03 7.36 -10.72
N THR A 136 3.17 8.15 -11.78
CA THR A 136 4.46 8.31 -12.47
C THR A 136 5.52 8.87 -11.55
N TYR A 137 5.13 9.68 -10.56
CA TYR A 137 6.05 10.21 -9.54
C TYR A 137 6.64 9.10 -8.66
N LEU A 138 5.83 8.10 -8.25
CA LEU A 138 6.33 6.93 -7.54
C LEU A 138 7.40 6.21 -8.37
N PHE A 139 7.10 5.87 -9.62
CA PHE A 139 8.04 5.15 -10.47
C PHE A 139 9.29 5.96 -10.78
N SER A 140 9.19 7.27 -11.05
CA SER A 140 10.36 8.11 -11.29
C SER A 140 11.32 8.20 -10.10
N ASN A 141 10.83 7.94 -8.90
CA ASN A 141 11.66 7.87 -7.69
C ASN A 141 12.19 6.45 -7.40
N MET A 142 11.70 5.41 -8.07
CA MET A 142 12.25 4.07 -7.97
C MET A 142 13.60 3.96 -8.68
N LYS A 143 14.44 3.05 -8.21
CA LYS A 143 15.67 2.69 -8.92
C LYS A 143 15.33 2.20 -10.34
N ASN A 144 15.95 2.78 -11.33
CA ASN A 144 15.68 2.50 -12.77
C ASN A 144 14.25 2.87 -13.24
N GLY A 145 13.46 3.57 -12.44
CA GLY A 145 12.07 3.91 -12.78
C GLY A 145 11.09 2.73 -12.77
N LYS A 146 11.47 1.60 -12.20
CA LYS A 146 10.74 0.33 -12.33
C LYS A 146 10.69 -0.48 -11.04
N THR A 147 9.64 -1.26 -10.89
CA THR A 147 9.62 -2.41 -9.98
C THR A 147 10.53 -3.50 -10.54
N LYS A 148 11.32 -4.13 -9.67
CA LYS A 148 12.32 -5.10 -10.14
C LYS A 148 11.73 -6.44 -10.55
N LYS A 149 10.74 -6.94 -9.78
CA LYS A 149 10.21 -8.29 -9.99
C LYS A 149 8.74 -8.31 -10.40
N LEU A 150 7.85 -7.71 -9.59
CA LEU A 150 6.43 -7.88 -9.80
C LEU A 150 5.59 -6.72 -9.26
N ASN A 151 4.59 -6.33 -10.04
CA ASN A 151 3.46 -5.51 -9.60
C ASN A 151 2.30 -6.43 -9.22
N ILE A 152 1.87 -6.37 -7.96
CA ILE A 152 0.80 -7.21 -7.41
C ILE A 152 -0.46 -6.38 -7.31
N VAL A 153 -1.52 -6.83 -7.97
CA VAL A 153 -2.84 -6.19 -7.93
C VAL A 153 -3.73 -6.96 -6.98
N SER A 154 -4.11 -6.31 -5.89
CA SER A 154 -5.15 -6.81 -4.98
C SER A 154 -6.51 -6.61 -5.64
N GLU A 155 -7.01 -7.61 -6.34
CA GLU A 155 -8.28 -7.54 -7.06
C GLU A 155 -9.39 -8.19 -6.22
N LYS A 156 -10.49 -7.46 -6.04
CA LYS A 156 -11.65 -7.98 -5.34
C LYS A 156 -12.49 -8.81 -6.32
N THR A 157 -12.60 -10.11 -6.06
CA THR A 157 -13.61 -10.93 -6.72
C THR A 157 -14.97 -10.58 -6.14
N THR A 158 -15.76 -9.82 -6.88
CA THR A 158 -17.16 -9.60 -6.52
C THR A 158 -17.97 -10.80 -6.97
N HIS A 159 -18.51 -11.57 -6.03
CA HIS A 159 -19.45 -12.64 -6.34
C HIS A 159 -20.61 -12.09 -7.22
N GLY A 160 -20.59 -12.40 -8.51
CA GLY A 160 -21.69 -12.21 -9.41
C GLY A 160 -21.92 -10.81 -10.03
N LYS A 161 -21.05 -9.84 -9.78
CA LYS A 161 -21.05 -8.56 -10.53
C LYS A 161 -19.64 -8.28 -11.03
N GLU A 162 -19.50 -8.15 -12.35
CA GLU A 162 -18.25 -7.66 -12.94
C GLU A 162 -17.90 -6.30 -12.34
N ASP A 163 -16.74 -6.23 -11.68
CA ASP A 163 -16.16 -4.95 -11.31
C ASP A 163 -15.73 -4.29 -12.62
N LYS A 164 -16.47 -3.26 -13.04
CA LYS A 164 -16.16 -2.52 -14.27
C LYS A 164 -14.91 -1.66 -14.17
N ARG A 165 -14.28 -1.60 -12.99
CA ARG A 165 -13.02 -0.90 -12.80
C ARG A 165 -11.90 -1.72 -13.41
N GLN A 166 -11.22 -1.14 -14.36
CA GLN A 166 -10.09 -1.79 -15.02
C GLN A 166 -8.78 -1.42 -14.34
N VAL A 167 -7.96 -2.42 -14.13
CA VAL A 167 -6.57 -2.24 -13.74
C VAL A 167 -5.83 -1.45 -14.82
N ASP A 168 -5.03 -0.50 -14.43
CA ASP A 168 -4.22 0.29 -15.37
C ASP A 168 -3.17 -0.61 -16.05
N THR A 169 -3.18 -0.64 -17.37
CA THR A 169 -2.29 -1.50 -18.18
C THR A 169 -0.81 -1.18 -18.00
N ARG A 170 -0.48 0.00 -17.50
CA ARG A 170 0.91 0.38 -17.22
C ARG A 170 1.55 -0.50 -16.14
N TYR A 171 0.78 -1.07 -15.21
CA TYR A 171 1.33 -2.01 -14.22
C TYR A 171 1.82 -3.33 -14.84
N SER A 172 1.35 -3.68 -16.04
CA SER A 172 1.82 -4.84 -16.79
C SER A 172 2.91 -4.51 -17.82
N SER A 173 3.24 -3.24 -18.01
CA SER A 173 4.23 -2.78 -18.97
C SER A 173 5.66 -2.97 -18.46
N THR A 174 6.53 -3.39 -19.34
CA THR A 174 7.99 -3.43 -19.10
C THR A 174 8.63 -2.04 -18.97
N ASP A 175 7.88 -0.98 -19.24
CA ASP A 175 8.35 0.39 -18.94
C ASP A 175 8.36 0.68 -17.44
N TYR A 176 7.54 -0.03 -16.65
CA TYR A 176 7.38 0.19 -15.22
C TYR A 176 7.72 -1.03 -14.34
N CYS A 177 8.17 -2.13 -14.97
CA CYS A 177 8.59 -3.32 -14.26
C CYS A 177 9.65 -4.07 -15.08
N GLU A 178 10.69 -4.59 -14.43
CA GLU A 178 11.67 -5.47 -15.09
C GLU A 178 11.07 -6.86 -15.34
N GLY A 179 10.28 -7.36 -14.39
CA GLY A 179 9.55 -8.61 -14.46
C GLY A 179 10.36 -9.85 -14.06
N ASP A 180 9.65 -10.95 -13.90
CA ASP A 180 10.22 -12.27 -13.66
C ASP A 180 9.82 -13.22 -14.80
N ASN A 181 10.78 -13.61 -15.63
CA ASN A 181 10.55 -14.43 -16.83
C ASN A 181 9.97 -15.84 -16.53
N ASN A 182 10.07 -16.29 -15.27
CA ASN A 182 9.49 -17.57 -14.84
C ASN A 182 7.98 -17.51 -14.59
N LEU A 183 7.40 -16.30 -14.63
CA LEU A 183 5.98 -16.08 -14.34
C LEU A 183 5.12 -15.85 -15.60
N SER A 184 5.70 -15.96 -16.78
CA SER A 184 4.94 -15.81 -18.04
C SER A 184 3.89 -16.90 -18.16
N THR A 185 2.64 -16.51 -18.39
CA THR A 185 1.53 -17.38 -18.78
C THR A 185 0.82 -16.76 -19.97
N ASP A 186 0.00 -17.54 -20.67
CA ASP A 186 -0.74 -17.06 -21.84
C ASP A 186 -1.70 -15.88 -21.53
N SER A 187 -2.10 -15.74 -20.27
CA SER A 187 -3.07 -14.72 -19.82
C SER A 187 -2.46 -13.57 -19.02
N GLU A 188 -1.20 -13.67 -18.59
CA GLU A 188 -0.57 -12.67 -17.73
C GLU A 188 0.87 -12.37 -18.13
N THR A 189 1.28 -11.13 -17.93
CA THR A 189 2.65 -10.70 -18.20
C THR A 189 3.58 -11.06 -17.04
N VAL A 190 4.87 -11.09 -17.33
CA VAL A 190 5.93 -11.27 -16.33
C VAL A 190 5.96 -10.14 -15.26
N CYS A 191 5.27 -9.04 -15.52
CA CYS A 191 5.29 -7.83 -14.71
C CYS A 191 4.12 -7.68 -13.76
N GLN A 192 3.04 -8.43 -13.92
CA GLN A 192 1.81 -8.26 -13.12
C GLN A 192 1.21 -9.60 -12.72
N ARG A 193 0.69 -9.65 -11.50
CA ARG A 193 -0.20 -10.73 -11.01
C ARG A 193 -1.36 -10.14 -10.22
N LYS A 194 -2.52 -10.76 -10.41
CA LYS A 194 -3.75 -10.40 -9.70
C LYS A 194 -4.05 -11.44 -8.63
N THR A 195 -4.47 -11.00 -7.45
CA THR A 195 -4.88 -11.92 -6.38
C THR A 195 -6.15 -12.68 -6.70
N SER A 196 -6.94 -12.23 -7.68
CA SER A 196 -8.10 -12.97 -8.21
C SER A 196 -7.72 -14.24 -8.99
N ASN A 197 -6.48 -14.33 -9.47
CA ASN A 197 -5.98 -15.47 -10.26
C ASN A 197 -5.22 -16.50 -9.39
N GLY A 198 -5.22 -16.33 -8.07
CA GLY A 198 -4.62 -17.26 -7.12
C GLY A 198 -3.88 -16.59 -5.98
N HIS A 199 -3.38 -17.41 -5.07
CA HIS A 199 -2.59 -16.99 -3.92
C HIS A 199 -1.14 -16.80 -4.34
N ILE A 200 -0.60 -15.61 -4.14
CA ILE A 200 0.78 -15.26 -4.48
C ILE A 200 1.66 -15.52 -3.26
N PHE A 201 2.52 -16.52 -3.35
CA PHE A 201 3.51 -16.82 -2.34
C PHE A 201 4.90 -16.34 -2.78
N ILE A 202 5.58 -15.63 -1.90
CA ILE A 202 6.95 -15.15 -2.11
C ILE A 202 7.80 -15.76 -1.00
N ASP A 203 8.73 -16.63 -1.36
CA ASP A 203 9.62 -17.28 -0.39
C ASP A 203 10.76 -16.34 0.07
N GLU A 204 11.56 -16.80 1.01
CA GLU A 204 12.69 -16.05 1.60
C GLU A 204 13.76 -15.64 0.58
N ASN A 205 13.83 -16.31 -0.56
CA ASN A 205 14.74 -16.00 -1.67
C ASN A 205 14.11 -15.07 -2.72
N GLY A 206 12.84 -14.66 -2.50
CA GLY A 206 12.08 -13.85 -3.42
C GLY A 206 11.60 -14.62 -4.67
N LYS A 207 11.55 -15.96 -4.60
CA LYS A 207 10.92 -16.80 -5.62
C LYS A 207 9.41 -16.72 -5.47
N ILE A 208 8.73 -16.51 -6.58
CA ILE A 208 7.29 -16.37 -6.63
C ILE A 208 6.67 -17.70 -7.04
N THR A 209 5.63 -18.13 -6.33
CA THR A 209 4.80 -19.28 -6.66
C THR A 209 3.34 -18.87 -6.60
N ILE A 210 2.54 -19.28 -7.58
CA ILE A 210 1.10 -19.02 -7.62
C ILE A 210 0.38 -20.31 -7.29
N TYR A 211 -0.54 -20.27 -6.34
CA TYR A 211 -1.40 -21.37 -5.96
C TYR A 211 -2.85 -21.01 -6.28
N GLU A 212 -3.51 -21.82 -7.10
CA GLU A 212 -4.92 -21.60 -7.45
C GLU A 212 -5.84 -21.94 -6.26
N ASP A 213 -5.51 -22.99 -5.49
CA ASP A 213 -6.23 -23.37 -4.29
C ASP A 213 -5.43 -23.03 -3.03
N ILE A 214 -6.11 -22.50 -2.02
CA ILE A 214 -5.54 -22.22 -0.70
C ILE A 214 -5.00 -23.48 -0.01
N LYS A 215 -5.60 -24.65 -0.28
CA LYS A 215 -5.14 -25.93 0.27
C LYS A 215 -3.74 -26.26 -0.20
N ASP A 216 -3.46 -26.07 -1.48
CA ASP A 216 -2.12 -26.33 -2.06
C ASP A 216 -1.05 -25.43 -1.42
N LEU A 217 -1.45 -24.23 -1.01
CA LEU A 217 -0.56 -23.33 -0.26
C LEU A 217 -0.37 -23.83 1.19
N ILE A 218 -1.45 -24.27 1.87
CA ILE A 218 -1.39 -24.73 3.27
C ILE A 218 -0.60 -26.04 3.38
N ASP A 219 -0.79 -26.96 2.45
CA ASP A 219 -0.12 -28.28 2.45
C ASP A 219 1.41 -28.18 2.26
N ARG A 220 1.91 -26.98 1.91
CA ARG A 220 3.34 -26.68 1.82
C ARG A 220 4.00 -26.50 3.21
N PHE A 221 3.24 -26.12 4.23
CA PHE A 221 3.73 -25.77 5.58
C PHE A 221 3.28 -26.81 6.62
#